data_e77393ea288aefd70620b58d2a85da4e
#
_entry.id   e77393ea288aefd70620b58d2a85da4e
#
_cell.length_a   1.000
_cell.length_b   1.000
_cell.length_c   1.000
_cell.angle_alpha   90.00
_cell.angle_beta   90.00
_cell.angle_gamma   90.00
#
_symmetry.space_group_name_H-M   'P 1'
#
loop_
_entity.id
_entity.type
_entity.pdbx_description
1 polymer ?
#
loop_
_entity_poly.entity_id
_entity_poly.type
_entity_poly.pdbx_seq_one_letter_code
_entity_poly.pdbx_strand_id
1 'polypeptide(L)'
;MNIAILGAGDIAAIMATTLQPLKDVTCYAVAARDKNRAQVFADKFGFAKAYGSYNDMLEDPDVQLVYIATPHSHHYEHIRMCLNHGKHVLCEKAFTANAKQAEEVMRLAESKGLLLTEAMWVRYMPMASKIVEVVNSGIIGRPTSLSANLGYPLEHKERMVKPSLCGGALMDLGVYVLNFASIVFGDDIESISANCVRYPSGVDAQETIMLTYRDGRMATLYATMMAQTDRRGIINGTNGYIEIDNINNFEAMRVYNLERRVVAEYAAPMQVTGYEYEVQSAIRAINEGAIECPEMTHAMTLFMMQLMDNIRSAWKMRFPYEVERVESDPEEDPVITARKAAEAKRALEAQKAAEEARKQTEEAVKRAEEKKAEEEAAKEEAAKTLDAPTDPDEFMDIDEADDTKKE
;
A
#
# COMPACT_ATOMS: atom_id res chain seq x y z
N MET A 1 2.46 20.76 19.49
CA MET A 1 3.21 19.48 19.59
C MET A 1 4.32 19.47 18.55
N ASN A 2 5.58 19.29 18.96
CA ASN A 2 6.71 19.15 18.05
C ASN A 2 6.80 17.68 17.58
N ILE A 3 6.50 17.46 16.31
CA ILE A 3 6.52 16.13 15.71
C ILE A 3 7.78 15.94 14.88
N ALA A 4 8.42 14.80 15.08
CA ALA A 4 9.54 14.37 14.26
C ALA A 4 9.16 13.15 13.41
N ILE A 5 9.73 13.04 12.20
CA ILE A 5 9.55 11.87 11.33
C ILE A 5 10.86 11.08 11.26
N LEU A 6 10.80 9.81 11.59
CA LEU A 6 11.89 8.86 11.48
C LEU A 6 11.76 8.06 10.18
N GLY A 7 12.56 8.43 9.18
CA GLY A 7 12.47 7.95 7.80
C GLY A 7 12.01 9.07 6.85
N ALA A 8 12.47 9.04 5.60
CA ALA A 8 12.15 10.03 4.56
C ALA A 8 11.70 9.32 3.27
N GLY A 9 10.70 8.42 3.39
CA GLY A 9 10.09 7.67 2.29
C GLY A 9 8.76 8.23 1.84
N ASP A 10 8.02 7.44 1.03
CA ASP A 10 6.72 7.83 0.45
C ASP A 10 5.69 8.16 1.55
N ILE A 11 5.54 7.28 2.55
CA ILE A 11 4.57 7.49 3.64
C ILE A 11 4.97 8.67 4.54
N ALA A 12 6.27 8.88 4.75
CA ALA A 12 6.76 10.08 5.44
C ALA A 12 6.36 11.37 4.71
N ALA A 13 6.38 11.38 3.37
CA ALA A 13 5.96 12.52 2.57
C ALA A 13 4.44 12.79 2.67
N ILE A 14 3.63 11.74 2.73
CA ILE A 14 2.18 11.85 2.97
C ILE A 14 1.94 12.45 4.36
N MET A 15 2.57 11.88 5.40
CA MET A 15 2.45 12.40 6.77
C MET A 15 2.92 13.85 6.86
N ALA A 16 4.04 14.20 6.25
CA ALA A 16 4.53 15.59 6.22
C ALA A 16 3.49 16.55 5.61
N THR A 17 2.84 16.15 4.51
CA THR A 17 1.73 16.92 3.89
C THR A 17 0.54 17.03 4.84
N THR A 18 0.22 15.96 5.57
CA THR A 18 -0.86 15.93 6.56
C THR A 18 -0.62 16.91 7.71
N LEU A 19 0.62 17.00 8.20
CA LEU A 19 0.97 17.83 9.36
C LEU A 19 0.90 19.34 9.07
N GLN A 20 1.21 19.77 7.83
CA GLN A 20 1.31 21.19 7.48
C GLN A 20 0.09 22.05 7.82
N PRO A 21 -1.16 21.63 7.55
CA PRO A 21 -2.34 22.44 7.87
C PRO A 21 -2.80 22.34 9.34
N LEU A 22 -2.20 21.46 10.15
CA LEU A 22 -2.61 21.24 11.54
C LEU A 22 -2.06 22.34 12.44
N LYS A 23 -2.95 23.14 13.07
CA LYS A 23 -2.58 24.34 13.82
C LYS A 23 -1.76 24.07 15.08
N ASP A 24 -1.99 22.90 15.74
CA ASP A 24 -1.36 22.54 17.00
C ASP A 24 -0.11 21.67 16.83
N VAL A 25 0.39 21.57 15.59
CA VAL A 25 1.52 20.74 15.18
C VAL A 25 2.63 21.59 14.60
N THR A 26 3.86 21.29 14.98
CA THR A 26 5.08 21.79 14.35
C THR A 26 5.77 20.65 13.62
N CYS A 27 6.00 20.80 12.32
CA CYS A 27 6.91 19.94 11.54
C CYS A 27 8.34 20.22 12.03
N TYR A 28 8.74 19.55 13.15
CA TYR A 28 9.92 19.95 13.89
C TYR A 28 11.20 19.33 13.33
N ALA A 29 11.26 18.02 13.20
CA ALA A 29 12.46 17.36 12.75
C ALA A 29 12.17 16.19 11.79
N VAL A 30 13.11 15.89 10.91
CA VAL A 30 13.14 14.66 10.12
C VAL A 30 14.52 14.04 10.18
N ALA A 31 14.58 12.72 10.31
CA ALA A 31 15.83 11.98 10.25
C ALA A 31 15.83 10.92 9.14
N ALA A 32 16.94 10.78 8.47
CA ALA A 32 17.24 9.70 7.53
C ALA A 32 18.69 9.22 7.73
N ARG A 33 19.01 8.01 7.23
CA ARG A 33 20.39 7.49 7.26
C ARG A 33 21.39 8.31 6.43
N ASP A 34 20.89 9.12 5.52
CA ASP A 34 21.63 10.09 4.71
C ASP A 34 21.14 11.49 5.07
N LYS A 35 22.05 12.35 5.56
CA LYS A 35 21.74 13.71 5.98
C LYS A 35 21.24 14.58 4.83
N ASN A 36 21.80 14.42 3.62
CA ASN A 36 21.36 15.18 2.46
C ASN A 36 19.90 14.84 2.10
N ARG A 37 19.55 13.56 2.17
CA ARG A 37 18.16 13.12 1.98
C ARG A 37 17.22 13.70 3.04
N ALA A 38 17.63 13.73 4.30
CA ALA A 38 16.87 14.38 5.37
C ALA A 38 16.73 15.89 5.14
N GLN A 39 17.81 16.56 4.70
CA GLN A 39 17.78 18.00 4.42
C GLN A 39 16.84 18.34 3.25
N VAL A 40 16.95 17.62 2.12
CA VAL A 40 16.06 17.81 0.97
C VAL A 40 14.59 17.61 1.37
N PHE A 41 14.32 16.62 2.23
CA PHE A 41 12.98 16.38 2.74
C PHE A 41 12.51 17.52 3.65
N ALA A 42 13.36 17.98 4.57
CA ALA A 42 13.06 19.10 5.47
C ALA A 42 12.75 20.38 4.70
N ASP A 43 13.58 20.72 3.70
CA ASP A 43 13.39 21.91 2.86
C ASP A 43 12.08 21.85 2.07
N LYS A 44 11.76 20.66 1.54
CA LYS A 44 10.53 20.42 0.76
C LYS A 44 9.25 20.58 1.59
N PHE A 45 9.25 20.07 2.82
CA PHE A 45 8.05 19.98 3.67
C PHE A 45 8.05 20.93 4.86
N GLY A 46 9.03 21.85 4.95
CA GLY A 46 9.07 22.89 5.96
C GLY A 46 9.42 22.39 7.38
N PHE A 47 10.22 21.33 7.50
CA PHE A 47 10.73 20.90 8.80
C PHE A 47 11.86 21.83 9.28
N ALA A 48 11.83 22.16 10.58
CA ALA A 48 12.79 23.07 11.16
C ALA A 48 14.20 22.48 11.24
N LYS A 49 14.32 21.16 11.41
CA LYS A 49 15.60 20.45 11.58
C LYS A 49 15.68 19.18 10.73
N ALA A 50 16.88 18.88 10.23
CA ALA A 50 17.20 17.65 9.50
C ALA A 50 18.38 16.94 10.17
N TYR A 51 18.28 15.62 10.34
CA TYR A 51 19.28 14.78 10.98
C TYR A 51 19.73 13.65 10.06
N GLY A 52 21.04 13.37 10.04
CA GLY A 52 21.64 12.24 9.31
C GLY A 52 21.70 10.95 10.15
N SER A 53 21.27 11.03 11.41
CA SER A 53 21.23 9.94 12.39
C SER A 53 19.93 9.99 13.15
N TYR A 54 19.35 8.82 13.41
CA TYR A 54 18.15 8.70 14.24
C TYR A 54 18.43 9.04 15.70
N ASN A 55 19.59 8.62 16.22
CA ASN A 55 20.01 8.94 17.59
C ASN A 55 20.15 10.44 17.82
N ASP A 56 20.83 11.15 16.90
CA ASP A 56 21.02 12.60 17.03
C ASP A 56 19.68 13.36 17.08
N MET A 57 18.69 12.89 16.29
CA MET A 57 17.33 13.44 16.34
C MET A 57 16.66 13.14 17.67
N LEU A 58 16.85 11.96 18.24
CA LEU A 58 16.19 11.54 19.48
C LEU A 58 16.84 12.16 20.73
N GLU A 59 18.12 12.58 20.66
CA GLU A 59 18.80 13.36 21.69
C GLU A 59 18.29 14.80 21.77
N ASP A 60 17.60 15.30 20.73
CA ASP A 60 17.00 16.63 20.76
C ASP A 60 15.83 16.67 21.77
N PRO A 61 15.94 17.50 22.84
CA PRO A 61 14.93 17.53 23.90
C PRO A 61 13.56 18.08 23.43
N ASP A 62 13.54 18.87 22.35
CA ASP A 62 12.34 19.50 21.84
C ASP A 62 11.50 18.55 20.99
N VAL A 63 12.01 17.36 20.58
CA VAL A 63 11.23 16.31 19.94
C VAL A 63 10.29 15.67 20.96
N GLN A 64 8.98 15.72 20.72
CA GLN A 64 7.95 15.21 21.63
C GLN A 64 7.33 13.91 21.14
N LEU A 65 6.83 13.90 19.90
CA LEU A 65 6.22 12.73 19.26
C LEU A 65 7.02 12.36 18.01
N VAL A 66 7.35 11.08 17.89
CA VAL A 66 8.04 10.52 16.70
C VAL A 66 7.08 9.67 15.89
N TYR A 67 6.89 10.06 14.64
CA TYR A 67 6.23 9.21 13.63
C TYR A 67 7.26 8.33 12.97
N ILE A 68 7.12 7.00 13.13
CA ILE A 68 8.03 6.01 12.55
C ILE A 68 7.54 5.59 11.18
N ALA A 69 8.28 5.96 10.13
CA ALA A 69 7.96 5.79 8.71
C ALA A 69 9.00 4.89 7.98
N THR A 70 9.49 3.88 8.65
CA THR A 70 10.50 2.94 8.14
C THR A 70 9.84 1.63 7.69
N PRO A 71 10.57 0.69 7.02
CA PRO A 71 10.02 -0.63 6.72
C PRO A 71 9.67 -1.42 7.97
N HIS A 72 8.67 -2.30 7.89
CA HIS A 72 8.12 -3.10 9.00
C HIS A 72 9.19 -3.79 9.86
N SER A 73 10.23 -4.34 9.22
CA SER A 73 11.34 -5.04 9.90
C SER A 73 12.14 -4.16 10.87
N HIS A 74 12.04 -2.84 10.77
CA HIS A 74 12.80 -1.89 11.58
C HIS A 74 11.95 -1.26 12.70
N HIS A 75 10.63 -1.44 12.68
CA HIS A 75 9.72 -0.78 13.61
C HIS A 75 10.07 -1.11 15.06
N TYR A 76 10.26 -2.39 15.38
CA TYR A 76 10.60 -2.84 16.73
C TYR A 76 11.82 -2.11 17.32
N GLU A 77 12.94 -2.08 16.60
CA GLU A 77 14.15 -1.41 17.07
C GLU A 77 13.98 0.11 17.15
N HIS A 78 13.29 0.71 16.19
CA HIS A 78 13.06 2.14 16.19
C HIS A 78 12.08 2.57 17.29
N ILE A 79 11.04 1.79 17.59
CA ILE A 79 10.15 2.03 18.74
C ILE A 79 10.96 1.99 20.03
N ARG A 80 11.77 0.94 20.25
CA ARG A 80 12.62 0.82 21.43
C ARG A 80 13.57 2.00 21.57
N MET A 81 14.19 2.42 20.47
CA MET A 81 15.09 3.57 20.43
C MET A 81 14.35 4.85 20.87
N CYS A 82 13.19 5.15 20.30
CA CYS A 82 12.38 6.32 20.65
C CYS A 82 11.96 6.31 22.13
N LEU A 83 11.41 5.19 22.60
CA LEU A 83 10.98 5.06 24.01
C LEU A 83 12.15 5.19 24.99
N ASN A 84 13.33 4.66 24.65
CA ASN A 84 14.52 4.80 25.50
C ASN A 84 15.04 6.24 25.57
N HIS A 85 14.76 7.08 24.58
CA HIS A 85 15.04 8.51 24.61
C HIS A 85 13.87 9.35 25.19
N GLY A 86 12.86 8.70 25.77
CA GLY A 86 11.72 9.40 26.38
C GLY A 86 10.77 10.05 25.40
N LYS A 87 10.70 9.55 24.17
CA LYS A 87 9.82 10.08 23.12
C LYS A 87 8.54 9.27 22.98
N HIS A 88 7.40 9.95 22.82
CA HIS A 88 6.14 9.33 22.41
C HIS A 88 6.24 8.81 20.98
N VAL A 89 5.48 7.77 20.64
CA VAL A 89 5.59 7.07 19.35
C VAL A 89 4.25 6.84 18.71
N LEU A 90 4.13 7.25 17.44
CA LEU A 90 3.13 6.83 16.47
C LEU A 90 3.86 6.02 15.39
N CYS A 91 3.64 4.70 15.35
CA CYS A 91 4.38 3.80 14.47
C CYS A 91 3.52 3.28 13.34
N GLU A 92 4.01 3.37 12.11
CA GLU A 92 3.35 2.81 10.93
C GLU A 92 2.98 1.34 11.09
N LYS A 93 1.90 0.97 10.40
CA LYS A 93 1.46 -0.43 10.25
C LYS A 93 2.35 -1.17 9.21
N ALA A 94 2.50 -2.51 9.20
CA ALA A 94 2.17 -3.36 10.35
C ALA A 94 3.13 -3.04 11.49
N PHE A 95 2.60 -3.06 12.69
CA PHE A 95 3.24 -2.48 13.87
C PHE A 95 4.66 -3.00 14.13
N THR A 96 4.84 -4.32 14.11
CA THR A 96 6.13 -5.00 14.25
C THR A 96 6.20 -6.22 13.33
N ALA A 97 7.28 -6.97 13.38
CA ALA A 97 7.42 -8.19 12.60
C ALA A 97 6.55 -9.37 13.09
N ASN A 98 6.25 -9.39 14.40
CA ASN A 98 5.44 -10.40 15.06
C ASN A 98 4.88 -9.89 16.40
N ALA A 99 3.94 -10.64 16.97
CA ALA A 99 3.25 -10.29 18.20
C ALA A 99 4.19 -10.24 19.43
N LYS A 100 5.24 -11.06 19.47
CA LYS A 100 6.22 -11.05 20.57
C LYS A 100 6.94 -9.69 20.64
N GLN A 101 7.40 -9.18 19.50
CA GLN A 101 8.01 -7.85 19.42
C GLN A 101 7.02 -6.74 19.82
N ALA A 102 5.76 -6.84 19.40
CA ALA A 102 4.72 -5.88 19.79
C ALA A 102 4.54 -5.86 21.31
N GLU A 103 4.38 -7.02 21.95
CA GLU A 103 4.21 -7.13 23.40
C GLU A 103 5.41 -6.56 24.16
N GLU A 104 6.63 -6.80 23.71
CA GLU A 104 7.85 -6.28 24.36
C GLU A 104 7.91 -4.75 24.33
N VAL A 105 7.59 -4.11 23.19
CA VAL A 105 7.63 -2.63 23.10
C VAL A 105 6.45 -1.98 23.81
N MET A 106 5.28 -2.62 23.88
CA MET A 106 4.15 -2.15 24.68
C MET A 106 4.47 -2.13 26.17
N ARG A 107 5.07 -3.21 26.71
CA ARG A 107 5.55 -3.26 28.10
C ARG A 107 6.60 -2.18 28.37
N LEU A 108 7.49 -1.93 27.42
CA LEU A 108 8.48 -0.85 27.55
C LEU A 108 7.81 0.52 27.60
N ALA A 109 6.84 0.80 26.74
CA ALA A 109 6.08 2.06 26.74
C ALA A 109 5.33 2.26 28.06
N GLU A 110 4.64 1.22 28.56
CA GLU A 110 3.95 1.21 29.84
C GLU A 110 4.92 1.51 30.99
N SER A 111 6.07 0.85 31.04
CA SER A 111 7.08 1.05 32.10
C SER A 111 7.64 2.46 32.13
N LYS A 112 7.56 3.21 31.03
CA LYS A 112 8.05 4.59 30.90
C LYS A 112 6.94 5.63 30.96
N GLY A 113 5.67 5.22 30.97
CA GLY A 113 4.51 6.13 30.92
C GLY A 113 4.46 6.95 29.61
N LEU A 114 4.89 6.37 28.50
CA LEU A 114 4.94 7.03 27.20
C LEU A 114 3.84 6.50 26.27
N LEU A 115 3.26 7.39 25.47
CA LEU A 115 2.36 6.97 24.40
C LEU A 115 3.12 6.11 23.40
N LEU A 116 2.53 4.95 23.10
CA LEU A 116 2.89 4.12 21.94
C LEU A 116 1.61 3.67 21.26
N THR A 117 1.43 4.00 19.99
CA THR A 117 0.24 3.61 19.25
C THR A 117 0.58 3.24 17.80
N GLU A 118 -0.20 2.32 17.23
CA GLU A 118 -0.07 1.90 15.83
C GLU A 118 -0.84 2.87 14.93
N ALA A 119 -0.21 3.31 13.86
CA ALA A 119 -0.78 4.14 12.79
C ALA A 119 -1.62 3.28 11.83
N MET A 120 -2.64 2.58 12.35
CA MET A 120 -3.67 1.92 11.54
C MET A 120 -4.76 2.94 11.24
N TRP A 121 -4.43 3.92 10.43
CA TRP A 121 -5.14 5.16 10.18
C TRP A 121 -6.65 5.03 9.94
N VAL A 122 -7.11 3.94 9.29
CA VAL A 122 -8.54 3.70 9.04
C VAL A 122 -9.37 3.57 10.31
N ARG A 123 -8.78 3.10 11.42
CA ARG A 123 -9.50 2.99 12.71
C ARG A 123 -9.78 4.33 13.34
N TYR A 124 -8.96 5.33 13.08
CA TYR A 124 -9.11 6.68 13.61
C TYR A 124 -10.08 7.54 12.80
N MET A 125 -10.47 7.10 11.61
CA MET A 125 -11.41 7.83 10.75
C MET A 125 -12.81 7.92 11.35
N PRO A 126 -13.49 9.08 11.26
CA PRO A 126 -14.88 9.22 11.69
C PRO A 126 -15.82 8.21 11.03
N MET A 127 -15.54 7.83 9.79
CA MET A 127 -16.33 6.85 9.05
C MET A 127 -16.24 5.44 9.67
N ALA A 128 -15.14 5.06 10.33
CA ALA A 128 -15.03 3.78 11.02
C ALA A 128 -16.11 3.66 12.12
N SER A 129 -16.23 4.68 12.98
CA SER A 129 -17.27 4.75 14.00
C SER A 129 -18.67 4.80 13.38
N LYS A 130 -18.84 5.49 12.26
CA LYS A 130 -20.12 5.59 11.54
C LYS A 130 -20.56 4.24 10.96
N ILE A 131 -19.64 3.46 10.43
CA ILE A 131 -19.92 2.08 9.97
C ILE A 131 -20.46 1.23 11.12
N VAL A 132 -19.78 1.26 12.26
CA VAL A 132 -20.22 0.52 13.47
C VAL A 132 -21.59 0.98 13.95
N GLU A 133 -21.85 2.29 14.00
CA GLU A 133 -23.16 2.87 14.35
C GLU A 133 -24.26 2.35 13.42
N VAL A 134 -24.05 2.40 12.10
CA VAL A 134 -25.06 1.99 11.11
C VAL A 134 -25.30 0.48 11.15
N VAL A 135 -24.25 -0.34 11.31
CA VAL A 135 -24.39 -1.80 11.48
C VAL A 135 -25.24 -2.11 12.73
N ASN A 136 -24.97 -1.42 13.83
CA ASN A 136 -25.67 -1.64 15.12
C ASN A 136 -27.08 -1.00 15.17
N SER A 137 -27.42 -0.12 14.25
CA SER A 137 -28.76 0.51 14.19
C SER A 137 -29.88 -0.47 13.86
N GLY A 138 -29.54 -1.66 13.35
CA GLY A 138 -30.50 -2.66 12.90
C GLY A 138 -31.09 -2.39 11.52
N ILE A 139 -30.63 -1.38 10.79
CA ILE A 139 -31.15 -1.01 9.45
C ILE A 139 -31.03 -2.15 8.44
N ILE A 140 -30.01 -3.01 8.54
CA ILE A 140 -29.83 -4.21 7.72
C ILE A 140 -30.30 -5.50 8.43
N GLY A 141 -31.01 -5.37 9.58
CA GLY A 141 -31.34 -6.51 10.42
C GLY A 141 -30.11 -7.06 11.16
N ARG A 142 -30.10 -8.38 11.41
CA ARG A 142 -28.95 -9.04 12.05
C ARG A 142 -27.83 -9.25 11.02
N PRO A 143 -26.61 -8.73 11.24
CA PRO A 143 -25.47 -9.01 10.39
C PRO A 143 -25.11 -10.49 10.38
N THR A 144 -24.81 -11.06 9.22
CA THR A 144 -24.54 -12.51 9.03
C THR A 144 -23.16 -12.79 8.45
N SER A 145 -22.73 -11.97 7.50
CA SER A 145 -21.43 -12.15 6.87
C SER A 145 -20.89 -10.81 6.37
N LEU A 146 -19.60 -10.78 6.13
CA LEU A 146 -18.95 -9.68 5.39
C LEU A 146 -17.94 -10.23 4.38
N SER A 147 -17.69 -9.46 3.35
CA SER A 147 -16.56 -9.64 2.44
C SER A 147 -15.80 -8.34 2.26
N ALA A 148 -14.49 -8.43 2.11
CA ALA A 148 -13.64 -7.28 1.82
C ALA A 148 -12.45 -7.67 0.96
N ASN A 149 -12.00 -6.74 0.14
CA ASN A 149 -10.81 -6.94 -0.67
C ASN A 149 -9.93 -5.70 -0.73
N LEU A 150 -8.62 -5.90 -0.84
CA LEU A 150 -7.66 -4.83 -1.06
C LEU A 150 -6.54 -5.31 -1.98
N GLY A 151 -6.32 -4.61 -3.09
CA GLY A 151 -5.27 -4.95 -4.02
C GLY A 151 -4.67 -3.75 -4.72
N TYR A 152 -3.34 -3.77 -4.83
CA TYR A 152 -2.54 -2.81 -5.56
C TYR A 152 -1.36 -3.51 -6.25
N PRO A 153 -0.98 -3.16 -7.48
CA PRO A 153 0.21 -3.72 -8.14
C PRO A 153 1.49 -3.14 -7.54
N LEU A 154 1.96 -3.71 -6.44
CA LEU A 154 3.08 -3.23 -5.63
C LEU A 154 4.35 -4.10 -5.72
N GLU A 155 4.38 -5.13 -6.57
CA GLU A 155 5.52 -6.05 -6.71
C GLU A 155 6.82 -5.34 -7.14
N HIS A 156 6.73 -4.16 -7.76
CA HIS A 156 7.87 -3.33 -8.11
C HIS A 156 8.53 -2.65 -6.89
N LYS A 157 7.88 -2.62 -5.73
CA LYS A 157 8.43 -2.03 -4.50
C LYS A 157 9.26 -3.05 -3.74
N GLU A 158 10.55 -2.75 -3.55
CA GLU A 158 11.51 -3.62 -2.86
C GLU A 158 11.01 -4.11 -1.50
N ARG A 159 10.36 -3.23 -0.70
CA ARG A 159 9.81 -3.57 0.61
C ARG A 159 8.73 -4.63 0.57
N MET A 160 8.02 -4.77 -0.55
CA MET A 160 6.94 -5.75 -0.72
C MET A 160 7.47 -7.15 -1.00
N VAL A 161 8.60 -7.25 -1.70
CA VAL A 161 9.11 -8.54 -2.20
C VAL A 161 10.30 -9.08 -1.41
N LYS A 162 10.82 -8.34 -0.41
CA LYS A 162 11.95 -8.77 0.42
C LYS A 162 11.50 -9.34 1.77
N PRO A 163 11.76 -10.63 2.04
CA PRO A 163 11.49 -11.23 3.37
C PRO A 163 12.22 -10.52 4.51
N SER A 164 13.46 -10.04 4.26
CA SER A 164 14.25 -9.28 5.24
C SER A 164 13.65 -7.92 5.64
N LEU A 165 12.69 -7.42 4.87
CA LEU A 165 11.95 -6.20 5.16
C LEU A 165 10.53 -6.46 5.68
N CYS A 166 10.19 -7.70 6.05
CA CYS A 166 8.83 -8.17 6.34
C CYS A 166 7.86 -7.89 5.19
N GLY A 167 8.32 -8.15 3.95
CA GLY A 167 7.49 -8.01 2.77
C GLY A 167 6.35 -9.02 2.74
N GLY A 168 5.45 -8.85 1.77
CA GLY A 168 4.28 -9.68 1.56
C GLY A 168 2.99 -8.87 1.59
N ALA A 169 1.95 -9.44 1.00
CA ALA A 169 0.63 -8.80 0.92
C ALA A 169 -0.05 -8.76 2.29
N LEU A 170 0.09 -9.80 3.12
CA LEU A 170 -0.55 -9.87 4.45
C LEU A 170 -0.18 -8.68 5.34
N MET A 171 1.11 -8.39 5.46
CA MET A 171 1.61 -7.30 6.33
C MET A 171 1.28 -5.92 5.80
N ASP A 172 1.19 -5.74 4.48
CA ASP A 172 0.96 -4.41 3.89
C ASP A 172 -0.50 -4.13 3.54
N LEU A 173 -1.22 -5.14 3.04
CA LEU A 173 -2.59 -5.04 2.52
C LEU A 173 -3.59 -5.88 3.31
N GLY A 174 -3.21 -7.12 3.65
CA GLY A 174 -4.04 -8.05 4.43
C GLY A 174 -4.42 -7.50 5.79
N VAL A 175 -3.51 -6.74 6.42
CA VAL A 175 -3.77 -6.04 7.68
C VAL A 175 -5.00 -5.13 7.61
N TYR A 176 -5.32 -4.52 6.46
CA TYR A 176 -6.52 -3.68 6.29
C TYR A 176 -7.81 -4.48 6.23
N VAL A 177 -7.86 -5.57 5.46
CA VAL A 177 -9.07 -6.42 5.38
C VAL A 177 -9.33 -7.11 6.72
N LEU A 178 -8.29 -7.47 7.47
CA LEU A 178 -8.42 -7.99 8.83
C LEU A 178 -8.93 -6.93 9.81
N ASN A 179 -8.38 -5.70 9.74
CA ASN A 179 -8.88 -4.59 10.55
C ASN A 179 -10.32 -4.22 10.21
N PHE A 180 -10.72 -4.26 8.94
CA PHE A 180 -12.12 -4.02 8.56
C PHE A 180 -13.05 -5.06 9.19
N ALA A 181 -12.68 -6.34 9.13
CA ALA A 181 -13.46 -7.40 9.78
C ALA A 181 -13.57 -7.21 11.31
N SER A 182 -12.46 -6.85 11.97
CA SER A 182 -12.41 -6.56 13.40
C SER A 182 -13.23 -5.33 13.79
N ILE A 183 -13.18 -4.24 13.01
CA ILE A 183 -14.01 -3.03 13.23
C ILE A 183 -15.49 -3.39 13.22
N VAL A 184 -15.92 -4.24 12.27
CA VAL A 184 -17.34 -4.55 12.05
C VAL A 184 -17.86 -5.66 12.96
N PHE A 185 -17.09 -6.73 13.15
CA PHE A 185 -17.53 -7.95 13.83
C PHE A 185 -16.84 -8.21 15.17
N GLY A 186 -15.81 -7.42 15.51
CA GLY A 186 -15.00 -7.64 16.71
C GLY A 186 -14.02 -8.78 16.53
N ASP A 187 -13.51 -9.28 17.65
CA ASP A 187 -12.31 -10.14 17.68
C ASP A 187 -12.62 -11.57 18.17
N ASP A 188 -13.90 -11.93 18.41
CA ASP A 188 -14.32 -13.25 18.92
C ASP A 188 -14.34 -14.31 17.80
N ILE A 189 -13.15 -14.57 17.22
CA ILE A 189 -12.95 -15.52 16.14
C ILE A 189 -12.88 -16.95 16.69
N GLU A 190 -13.68 -17.85 16.13
CA GLU A 190 -13.67 -19.28 16.45
C GLU A 190 -12.66 -20.04 15.61
N SER A 191 -12.61 -19.77 14.30
CA SER A 191 -11.69 -20.45 13.39
C SER A 191 -11.24 -19.57 12.23
N ILE A 192 -10.05 -19.91 11.71
CA ILE A 192 -9.40 -19.25 10.59
C ILE A 192 -9.05 -20.29 9.53
N SER A 193 -9.42 -20.01 8.27
CA SER A 193 -8.92 -20.74 7.10
C SER A 193 -8.28 -19.76 6.13
N ALA A 194 -7.00 -19.96 5.84
CA ALA A 194 -6.24 -19.02 5.00
C ALA A 194 -5.33 -19.74 4.02
N ASN A 195 -5.31 -19.26 2.77
CA ASN A 195 -4.41 -19.72 1.72
C ASN A 195 -3.70 -18.53 1.08
N CYS A 196 -2.47 -18.73 0.63
CA CYS A 196 -1.72 -17.73 -0.11
C CYS A 196 -1.02 -18.32 -1.33
N VAL A 197 -0.78 -17.47 -2.32
CA VAL A 197 0.18 -17.70 -3.39
C VAL A 197 1.45 -16.96 -3.05
N ARG A 198 2.60 -17.63 -3.14
CA ARG A 198 3.89 -17.04 -2.81
C ARG A 198 4.51 -16.32 -3.99
N TYR A 199 5.15 -15.21 -3.70
CA TYR A 199 6.09 -14.57 -4.62
C TYR A 199 7.38 -15.40 -4.72
N PRO A 200 8.17 -15.29 -5.81
CA PRO A 200 9.44 -16.03 -5.95
C PRO A 200 10.43 -15.87 -4.80
N SER A 201 10.40 -14.77 -4.07
CA SER A 201 11.24 -14.55 -2.88
C SER A 201 10.78 -15.29 -1.62
N GLY A 202 9.59 -15.91 -1.67
CA GLY A 202 9.01 -16.67 -0.56
C GLY A 202 7.99 -15.91 0.29
N VAL A 203 7.82 -14.58 0.12
CA VAL A 203 6.72 -13.83 0.76
C VAL A 203 5.38 -14.16 0.10
N ASP A 204 4.28 -13.91 0.78
CA ASP A 204 2.93 -13.99 0.22
C ASP A 204 2.70 -12.88 -0.80
N ALA A 205 2.19 -13.25 -1.98
CA ALA A 205 1.86 -12.31 -3.05
C ALA A 205 0.38 -11.94 -3.05
N GLN A 206 -0.46 -12.89 -2.70
CA GLN A 206 -1.90 -12.72 -2.56
C GLN A 206 -2.46 -13.80 -1.65
N GLU A 207 -3.54 -13.47 -0.94
CA GLU A 207 -4.16 -14.37 0.01
C GLU A 207 -5.67 -14.27 0.01
N THR A 208 -6.30 -15.38 0.42
CA THR A 208 -7.69 -15.45 0.83
C THR A 208 -7.76 -15.93 2.27
N ILE A 209 -8.57 -15.23 3.09
CA ILE A 209 -8.72 -15.52 4.51
C ILE A 209 -10.21 -15.62 4.80
N MET A 210 -10.63 -16.71 5.43
CA MET A 210 -11.98 -16.88 5.96
C MET A 210 -11.91 -16.91 7.48
N LEU A 211 -12.75 -16.09 8.12
CA LEU A 211 -12.92 -16.06 9.56
C LEU A 211 -14.33 -16.55 9.89
N THR A 212 -14.44 -17.48 10.85
CA THR A 212 -15.71 -17.87 11.44
C THR A 212 -15.73 -17.36 12.88
N TYR A 213 -16.77 -16.65 13.24
CA TYR A 213 -16.99 -16.09 14.58
C TYR A 213 -17.83 -17.04 15.43
N ARG A 214 -17.67 -17.02 16.77
CA ARG A 214 -18.39 -17.92 17.68
C ARG A 214 -19.91 -17.77 17.61
N ASP A 215 -20.40 -16.60 17.22
CA ASP A 215 -21.84 -16.33 17.02
C ASP A 215 -22.37 -16.75 15.64
N GLY A 216 -21.56 -17.42 14.84
CA GLY A 216 -21.89 -17.94 13.52
C GLY A 216 -21.75 -16.95 12.37
N ARG A 217 -21.32 -15.71 12.61
CA ARG A 217 -20.97 -14.78 11.53
C ARG A 217 -19.71 -15.24 10.79
N MET A 218 -19.57 -14.83 9.54
CA MET A 218 -18.42 -15.19 8.70
C MET A 218 -17.85 -13.98 7.97
N ALA A 219 -16.52 -13.96 7.80
CA ALA A 219 -15.84 -12.99 6.94
C ALA A 219 -15.04 -13.69 5.85
N THR A 220 -15.13 -13.17 4.61
CA THR A 220 -14.31 -13.61 3.47
C THR A 220 -13.48 -12.44 2.99
N LEU A 221 -12.16 -12.58 3.12
CA LEU A 221 -11.21 -11.49 2.91
C LEU A 221 -10.22 -11.88 1.81
N TYR A 222 -9.85 -10.91 0.98
CA TYR A 222 -8.87 -11.10 -0.08
C TYR A 222 -7.91 -9.91 -0.12
N ALA A 223 -6.61 -10.18 -0.19
CA ALA A 223 -5.61 -9.16 -0.43
C ALA A 223 -4.59 -9.60 -1.48
N THR A 224 -4.04 -8.66 -2.27
CA THR A 224 -3.06 -8.95 -3.31
C THR A 224 -2.14 -7.77 -3.58
N MET A 225 -0.84 -8.05 -3.72
CA MET A 225 0.12 -7.07 -4.23
C MET A 225 0.34 -7.16 -5.75
N MET A 226 -0.37 -8.08 -6.43
CA MET A 226 -0.18 -8.41 -7.84
C MET A 226 -1.14 -7.66 -8.78
N ALA A 227 -2.28 -7.21 -8.26
CA ALA A 227 -3.33 -6.62 -9.09
C ALA A 227 -4.09 -5.52 -8.37
N GLN A 228 -4.68 -4.61 -9.16
CA GLN A 228 -5.64 -3.63 -8.66
C GLN A 228 -6.99 -4.32 -8.43
N THR A 229 -7.62 -4.05 -7.27
CA THR A 229 -8.99 -4.48 -6.96
C THR A 229 -9.93 -3.28 -6.83
N ASP A 230 -11.23 -3.53 -6.65
CA ASP A 230 -12.23 -2.48 -6.39
C ASP A 230 -12.20 -1.97 -4.94
N ARG A 231 -11.46 -2.62 -4.05
CA ARG A 231 -11.21 -2.25 -2.65
C ARG A 231 -12.49 -2.11 -1.80
N ARG A 232 -13.53 -2.84 -2.14
CA ARG A 232 -14.83 -2.76 -1.47
C ARG A 232 -14.92 -3.65 -0.24
N GLY A 233 -15.76 -3.18 0.70
CA GLY A 233 -16.31 -3.97 1.80
C GLY A 233 -17.82 -4.13 1.65
N ILE A 234 -18.35 -5.32 1.88
CA ILE A 234 -19.79 -5.58 1.89
C ILE A 234 -20.14 -6.27 3.20
N ILE A 235 -21.15 -5.74 3.91
CA ILE A 235 -21.66 -6.28 5.17
C ILE A 235 -23.10 -6.73 4.91
N ASN A 236 -23.38 -8.03 5.00
CA ASN A 236 -24.68 -8.61 4.73
C ASN A 236 -25.47 -8.79 6.03
N GLY A 237 -26.74 -8.43 6.00
CA GLY A 237 -27.69 -8.61 7.08
C GLY A 237 -28.98 -9.27 6.60
N THR A 238 -29.87 -9.61 7.55
CA THR A 238 -31.14 -10.30 7.25
C THR A 238 -32.17 -9.42 6.53
N ASN A 239 -32.01 -8.08 6.55
CA ASN A 239 -32.96 -7.13 5.95
C ASN A 239 -32.30 -6.23 4.88
N GLY A 240 -31.07 -6.54 4.46
CA GLY A 240 -30.36 -5.75 3.48
C GLY A 240 -28.84 -5.90 3.61
N TYR A 241 -28.10 -4.99 2.99
CA TYR A 241 -26.64 -5.01 3.08
C TYR A 241 -26.06 -3.59 3.02
N ILE A 242 -24.83 -3.47 3.48
CA ILE A 242 -24.05 -2.22 3.42
C ILE A 242 -22.88 -2.43 2.45
N GLU A 243 -22.68 -1.50 1.55
CA GLU A 243 -21.52 -1.40 0.67
C GLU A 243 -20.63 -0.25 1.14
N ILE A 244 -19.32 -0.53 1.33
CA ILE A 244 -18.31 0.43 1.72
C ILE A 244 -17.36 0.61 0.53
N ASP A 245 -17.21 1.83 0.05
CA ASP A 245 -16.21 2.17 -0.95
C ASP A 245 -14.85 2.35 -0.25
N ASN A 246 -13.82 1.70 -0.81
CA ASN A 246 -12.42 1.83 -0.41
C ASN A 246 -12.15 1.56 1.09
N ILE A 247 -12.06 0.27 1.47
CA ILE A 247 -11.87 -0.14 2.87
C ILE A 247 -10.57 0.36 3.52
N ASN A 248 -9.63 0.86 2.75
CA ASN A 248 -8.44 1.49 3.31
C ASN A 248 -8.49 3.02 3.32
N ASN A 249 -9.66 3.63 3.03
CA ASN A 249 -9.92 5.07 3.21
C ASN A 249 -11.42 5.39 3.30
N PHE A 250 -12.31 4.50 3.60
CA PHE A 250 -13.76 4.66 3.83
C PHE A 250 -14.41 5.89 3.18
N GLU A 251 -14.38 5.96 1.84
CA GLU A 251 -14.81 7.16 1.08
C GLU A 251 -16.33 7.38 1.16
N ALA A 252 -17.10 6.29 1.04
CA ALA A 252 -18.56 6.33 1.12
C ALA A 252 -19.13 4.99 1.61
N MET A 253 -20.34 5.06 2.16
CA MET A 253 -21.11 3.91 2.60
C MET A 253 -22.54 4.03 2.08
N ARG A 254 -23.07 2.96 1.46
CA ARG A 254 -24.46 2.85 0.99
C ARG A 254 -25.15 1.67 1.65
N VAL A 255 -26.36 1.91 2.11
CA VAL A 255 -27.22 0.89 2.72
C VAL A 255 -28.32 0.51 1.73
N TYR A 256 -28.45 -0.78 1.46
CA TYR A 256 -29.42 -1.34 0.54
C TYR A 256 -30.44 -2.22 1.30
N ASN A 257 -31.70 -2.13 0.92
CA ASN A 257 -32.74 -3.06 1.39
C ASN A 257 -32.76 -4.37 0.57
N LEU A 258 -33.72 -5.27 0.86
CA LEU A 258 -33.85 -6.55 0.16
C LEU A 258 -34.20 -6.39 -1.34
N GLU A 259 -34.85 -5.30 -1.73
CA GLU A 259 -35.16 -4.95 -3.11
C GLU A 259 -33.98 -4.31 -3.84
N ARG A 260 -32.79 -4.26 -3.19
CA ARG A 260 -31.55 -3.63 -3.71
C ARG A 260 -31.71 -2.13 -4.02
N ARG A 261 -32.56 -1.44 -3.26
CA ARG A 261 -32.70 0.03 -3.32
C ARG A 261 -31.84 0.65 -2.24
N VAL A 262 -31.16 1.74 -2.57
CA VAL A 262 -30.41 2.53 -1.57
C VAL A 262 -31.45 3.18 -0.64
N VAL A 263 -31.32 2.93 0.66
CA VAL A 263 -32.19 3.49 1.72
C VAL A 263 -31.45 4.50 2.61
N ALA A 264 -30.10 4.47 2.60
CA ALA A 264 -29.27 5.48 3.25
C ALA A 264 -27.90 5.54 2.55
N GLU A 265 -27.30 6.73 2.55
CA GLU A 265 -25.98 6.97 2.01
C GLU A 265 -25.22 7.94 2.92
N TYR A 266 -23.93 7.66 3.13
CA TYR A 266 -23.06 8.46 3.96
C TYR A 266 -21.73 8.66 3.23
N ALA A 267 -21.24 9.88 3.20
CA ALA A 267 -19.92 10.22 2.66
C ALA A 267 -18.95 10.53 3.79
N ALA A 268 -17.68 10.25 3.58
CA ALA A 268 -16.63 10.67 4.50
C ALA A 268 -16.63 12.21 4.62
N PRO A 269 -16.34 12.76 5.79
CA PRO A 269 -16.14 14.19 5.95
C PRO A 269 -14.93 14.63 5.12
N MET A 270 -14.85 15.94 4.79
CA MET A 270 -13.65 16.50 4.18
C MET A 270 -12.45 16.27 5.10
N GLN A 271 -11.38 15.75 4.52
CA GLN A 271 -10.15 15.41 5.22
C GLN A 271 -8.94 15.97 4.47
N VAL A 272 -7.81 16.14 5.16
CA VAL A 272 -6.55 16.55 4.53
C VAL A 272 -6.01 15.38 3.71
N THR A 273 -5.79 14.25 4.36
CA THR A 273 -5.33 13.00 3.76
C THR A 273 -6.00 11.78 4.40
N GLY A 274 -6.64 11.95 5.57
CA GLY A 274 -7.16 10.91 6.45
C GLY A 274 -6.21 10.50 7.57
N TYR A 275 -4.91 10.79 7.46
CA TYR A 275 -3.92 10.53 8.50
C TYR A 275 -3.95 11.55 9.64
N GLU A 276 -4.57 12.71 9.46
CA GLU A 276 -4.72 13.71 10.51
C GLU A 276 -5.46 13.19 11.76
N TYR A 277 -6.36 12.24 11.61
CA TYR A 277 -7.14 11.70 12.71
C TYR A 277 -6.28 10.92 13.71
N GLU A 278 -5.32 10.11 13.25
CA GLU A 278 -4.40 9.39 14.14
C GLU A 278 -3.42 10.34 14.85
N VAL A 279 -2.95 11.38 14.15
CA VAL A 279 -2.09 12.42 14.75
C VAL A 279 -2.85 13.18 15.83
N GLN A 280 -4.08 13.59 15.57
CA GLN A 280 -4.93 14.30 16.54
C GLN A 280 -5.27 13.41 17.75
N SER A 281 -5.54 12.13 17.54
CA SER A 281 -5.77 11.17 18.62
C SER A 281 -4.51 10.99 19.47
N ALA A 282 -3.34 10.82 18.86
CA ALA A 282 -2.09 10.72 19.57
C ALA A 282 -1.79 11.98 20.42
N ILE A 283 -2.06 13.17 19.89
CA ILE A 283 -1.88 14.43 20.64
C ILE A 283 -2.85 14.50 21.84
N ARG A 284 -4.13 14.12 21.64
CA ARG A 284 -5.10 14.06 22.75
C ARG A 284 -4.64 13.10 23.85
N ALA A 285 -4.26 11.89 23.46
CA ALA A 285 -3.78 10.86 24.38
C ALA A 285 -2.54 11.32 25.19
N ILE A 286 -1.58 11.97 24.53
CA ILE A 286 -0.40 12.55 25.20
C ILE A 286 -0.82 13.62 26.23
N ASN A 287 -1.71 14.53 25.85
CA ASN A 287 -2.17 15.61 26.72
C ASN A 287 -2.97 15.10 27.93
N GLU A 288 -3.62 13.94 27.81
CA GLU A 288 -4.37 13.25 28.85
C GLU A 288 -3.48 12.32 29.70
N GLY A 289 -2.21 12.15 29.34
CA GLY A 289 -1.29 11.24 30.00
C GLY A 289 -1.57 9.76 29.73
N ALA A 290 -2.28 9.45 28.65
CA ALA A 290 -2.56 8.09 28.22
C ALA A 290 -1.36 7.48 27.48
N ILE A 291 -1.23 6.14 27.58
CA ILE A 291 -0.15 5.38 26.96
C ILE A 291 -0.54 4.75 25.61
N GLU A 292 -1.82 4.83 25.25
CA GLU A 292 -2.40 4.31 24.01
C GLU A 292 -3.53 5.21 23.50
N CYS A 293 -3.93 5.08 22.26
CA CYS A 293 -5.11 5.74 21.69
C CYS A 293 -6.35 4.84 21.79
N PRO A 294 -7.54 5.39 22.12
CA PRO A 294 -8.76 4.59 22.25
C PRO A 294 -9.22 3.95 20.93
N GLU A 295 -8.88 4.54 19.79
CA GLU A 295 -9.22 4.02 18.45
C GLU A 295 -8.33 2.83 18.04
N MET A 296 -7.11 2.73 18.63
CA MET A 296 -6.16 1.64 18.39
C MET A 296 -5.40 1.33 19.69
N THR A 297 -6.02 0.53 20.56
CA THR A 297 -5.43 0.13 21.84
C THR A 297 -4.32 -0.89 21.66
N HIS A 298 -3.44 -1.03 22.67
CA HIS A 298 -2.43 -2.08 22.69
C HIS A 298 -3.03 -3.47 22.51
N ALA A 299 -4.21 -3.70 23.12
CA ALA A 299 -4.92 -4.97 22.97
C ALA A 299 -5.34 -5.24 21.51
N MET A 300 -5.86 -4.23 20.80
CA MET A 300 -6.23 -4.35 19.39
C MET A 300 -5.00 -4.61 18.50
N THR A 301 -3.93 -3.86 18.70
CA THR A 301 -2.67 -4.07 17.96
C THR A 301 -2.11 -5.48 18.22
N LEU A 302 -2.06 -5.90 19.49
CA LEU A 302 -1.54 -7.23 19.85
C LEU A 302 -2.39 -8.35 19.24
N PHE A 303 -3.72 -8.23 19.32
CA PHE A 303 -4.64 -9.18 18.70
C PHE A 303 -4.39 -9.29 17.19
N MET A 304 -4.26 -8.17 16.49
CA MET A 304 -4.02 -8.15 15.05
C MET A 304 -2.68 -8.78 14.69
N MET A 305 -1.63 -8.50 15.44
CA MET A 305 -0.31 -9.12 15.25
C MET A 305 -0.36 -10.63 15.49
N GLN A 306 -1.06 -11.10 16.55
CA GLN A 306 -1.26 -12.53 16.82
C GLN A 306 -2.05 -13.23 15.70
N LEU A 307 -3.09 -12.57 15.19
CA LEU A 307 -3.89 -13.08 14.07
C LEU A 307 -3.03 -13.28 12.81
N MET A 308 -2.22 -12.28 12.45
CA MET A 308 -1.29 -12.37 11.31
C MET A 308 -0.20 -13.43 11.54
N ASP A 309 0.33 -13.58 12.76
CA ASP A 309 1.29 -14.64 13.10
C ASP A 309 0.68 -16.04 12.94
N ASN A 310 -0.57 -16.24 13.37
CA ASN A 310 -1.29 -17.50 13.20
C ASN A 310 -1.50 -17.81 11.72
N ILE A 311 -1.88 -16.84 10.91
CA ILE A 311 -2.04 -16.99 9.46
C ILE A 311 -0.71 -17.36 8.80
N ARG A 312 0.39 -16.63 9.10
CA ARG A 312 1.73 -16.94 8.58
C ARG A 312 2.22 -18.32 9.02
N SER A 313 1.93 -18.70 10.26
CA SER A 313 2.28 -20.01 10.80
C SER A 313 1.58 -21.15 10.05
N ALA A 314 0.28 -20.98 9.73
CA ALA A 314 -0.47 -21.95 8.91
C ALA A 314 0.14 -22.11 7.50
N TRP A 315 0.68 -21.05 6.95
CA TRP A 315 1.41 -21.06 5.68
C TRP A 315 2.86 -21.57 5.82
N LYS A 316 3.36 -21.85 7.03
CA LYS A 316 4.77 -22.14 7.30
C LYS A 316 5.70 -21.05 6.77
N MET A 317 5.30 -19.79 6.91
CA MET A 317 6.05 -18.61 6.48
C MET A 317 6.64 -17.92 7.70
N ARG A 318 7.95 -17.70 7.69
CA ARG A 318 8.71 -16.98 8.73
C ARG A 318 9.63 -15.98 8.07
N PHE A 319 9.84 -14.86 8.76
CA PHE A 319 10.87 -13.92 8.34
C PHE A 319 12.26 -14.39 8.78
N PRO A 320 13.35 -13.98 8.10
CA PRO A 320 14.69 -14.53 8.35
C PRO A 320 15.17 -14.41 9.80
N TYR A 321 14.78 -13.35 10.52
CA TYR A 321 15.19 -13.12 11.92
C TYR A 321 14.26 -13.76 12.96
N GLU A 322 13.17 -14.41 12.53
CA GLU A 322 12.31 -15.23 13.40
C GLU A 322 12.80 -16.68 13.46
N VAL A 323 13.71 -17.06 12.57
CA VAL A 323 14.36 -18.36 12.61
C VAL A 323 15.51 -18.24 13.59
N GLU A 324 15.38 -18.86 14.79
CA GLU A 324 16.52 -19.05 15.67
C GLU A 324 17.61 -19.76 14.85
N ARG A 325 18.81 -19.16 14.80
CA ARG A 325 19.98 -19.87 14.26
C ARG A 325 20.22 -21.06 15.17
N VAL A 326 19.73 -22.21 14.76
CA VAL A 326 20.25 -23.47 15.28
C VAL A 326 21.69 -23.51 14.80
N GLU A 327 22.66 -23.52 15.71
CA GLU A 327 24.09 -23.71 15.40
C GLU A 327 24.29 -25.12 14.82
N SER A 328 23.82 -25.37 13.67
CA SER A 328 24.11 -26.46 12.73
C SER A 328 23.07 -26.40 11.62
N ASP A 329 23.30 -25.53 10.63
CA ASP A 329 22.71 -25.79 9.33
C ASP A 329 23.42 -27.03 8.77
N PRO A 330 22.72 -28.16 8.59
CA PRO A 330 23.21 -29.17 7.68
C PRO A 330 23.27 -28.52 6.30
N GLU A 331 24.32 -28.75 5.56
CA GLU A 331 24.53 -28.36 4.17
C GLU A 331 23.18 -28.29 3.44
N GLU A 332 22.90 -27.13 2.79
CA GLU A 332 21.68 -26.93 2.00
C GLU A 332 21.47 -28.15 1.13
N ASP A 333 20.29 -28.79 1.25
CA ASP A 333 19.91 -29.95 0.47
C ASP A 333 20.36 -29.75 -0.98
N PRO A 334 21.25 -30.60 -1.54
CA PRO A 334 21.80 -30.42 -2.89
C PRO A 334 20.70 -30.25 -3.96
N VAL A 335 19.51 -30.81 -3.73
CA VAL A 335 18.35 -30.71 -4.61
C VAL A 335 17.76 -29.30 -4.58
N ILE A 336 17.71 -28.63 -3.40
CA ILE A 336 17.23 -27.26 -3.25
C ILE A 336 18.22 -26.28 -3.87
N THR A 337 19.51 -26.49 -3.64
CA THR A 337 20.60 -25.68 -4.23
C THR A 337 20.63 -25.81 -5.75
N ALA A 338 20.50 -27.02 -6.29
CA ALA A 338 20.43 -27.26 -7.73
C ALA A 338 19.16 -26.63 -8.37
N ARG A 339 18.02 -26.67 -7.67
CA ARG A 339 16.78 -26.03 -8.15
C ARG A 339 16.90 -24.51 -8.17
N LYS A 340 17.42 -23.88 -7.12
CA LYS A 340 17.68 -22.42 -7.07
C LYS A 340 18.64 -22.00 -8.17
N ALA A 341 19.71 -22.77 -8.42
CA ALA A 341 20.66 -22.50 -9.51
C ALA A 341 20.01 -22.61 -10.89
N ALA A 342 19.15 -23.61 -11.10
CA ALA A 342 18.41 -23.78 -12.35
C ALA A 342 17.38 -22.67 -12.60
N GLU A 343 16.68 -22.23 -11.57
CA GLU A 343 15.75 -21.11 -11.65
C GLU A 343 16.47 -19.77 -11.93
N ALA A 344 17.59 -19.53 -11.26
CA ALA A 344 18.43 -18.34 -11.52
C ALA A 344 18.98 -18.33 -12.95
N LYS A 345 19.39 -19.50 -13.47
CA LYS A 345 19.86 -19.64 -14.85
C LYS A 345 18.74 -19.35 -15.86
N ARG A 346 17.54 -19.89 -15.65
CA ARG A 346 16.36 -19.62 -16.51
C ARG A 346 15.97 -18.13 -16.48
N ALA A 347 16.01 -17.49 -15.33
CA ALA A 347 15.73 -16.06 -15.21
C ALA A 347 16.74 -15.22 -15.99
N LEU A 348 18.03 -15.56 -15.94
CA LEU A 348 19.09 -14.88 -16.69
C LEU A 348 18.95 -15.11 -18.20
N GLU A 349 18.61 -16.32 -18.64
CA GLU A 349 18.35 -16.63 -20.05
C GLU A 349 17.12 -15.88 -20.59
N ALA A 350 16.03 -15.79 -19.81
CA ALA A 350 14.86 -15.01 -20.16
C ALA A 350 15.17 -13.51 -20.25
N GLN A 351 16.00 -12.99 -19.36
CA GLN A 351 16.42 -11.60 -19.39
C GLN A 351 17.27 -11.27 -20.63
N LYS A 352 18.20 -12.16 -21.01
CA LYS A 352 18.99 -12.03 -22.25
C LYS A 352 18.13 -12.09 -23.49
N ALA A 353 17.16 -13.02 -23.55
CA ALA A 353 16.24 -13.12 -24.67
C ALA A 353 15.34 -11.88 -24.81
N ALA A 354 14.89 -11.31 -23.71
CA ALA A 354 14.11 -10.07 -23.71
C ALA A 354 14.94 -8.87 -24.20
N GLU A 355 16.21 -8.79 -23.80
CA GLU A 355 17.12 -7.72 -24.26
C GLU A 355 17.44 -7.86 -25.76
N GLU A 356 17.60 -9.08 -26.26
CA GLU A 356 17.83 -9.35 -27.68
C GLU A 356 16.60 -9.04 -28.55
N ALA A 357 15.39 -9.41 -28.07
CA ALA A 357 14.14 -9.04 -28.71
C ALA A 357 13.94 -7.52 -28.76
N ARG A 358 14.32 -6.80 -27.72
CA ARG A 358 14.27 -5.35 -27.69
C ARG A 358 15.20 -4.72 -28.73
N LYS A 359 16.44 -5.21 -28.85
CA LYS A 359 17.41 -4.75 -29.88
C LYS A 359 16.89 -4.99 -31.28
N GLN A 360 16.29 -6.18 -31.55
CA GLN A 360 15.69 -6.49 -32.85
C GLN A 360 14.51 -5.58 -33.18
N THR A 361 13.72 -5.21 -32.17
CA THR A 361 12.61 -4.28 -32.35
C THR A 361 13.11 -2.86 -32.66
N GLU A 362 14.15 -2.39 -31.96
CA GLU A 362 14.77 -1.08 -32.19
C GLU A 362 15.40 -1.00 -33.61
N GLU A 363 16.06 -2.08 -34.07
CA GLU A 363 16.59 -2.16 -35.43
C GLU A 363 15.49 -2.20 -36.51
N ALA A 364 14.38 -2.91 -36.23
CA ALA A 364 13.25 -2.96 -37.15
C ALA A 364 12.57 -1.60 -37.31
N VAL A 365 12.41 -0.87 -36.20
CA VAL A 365 11.87 0.51 -36.22
C VAL A 365 12.78 1.42 -37.01
N LYS A 366 14.09 1.36 -36.81
CA LYS A 366 15.07 2.19 -37.54
C LYS A 366 15.04 1.92 -39.05
N ARG A 367 14.94 0.63 -39.48
CA ARG A 367 14.80 0.27 -40.91
C ARG A 367 13.48 0.76 -41.51
N ALA A 368 12.40 0.75 -40.70
CA ALA A 368 11.12 1.28 -41.16
C ALA A 368 11.14 2.80 -41.34
N GLU A 369 11.83 3.51 -40.47
CA GLU A 369 12.03 4.97 -40.59
C GLU A 369 12.92 5.33 -41.79
N GLU A 370 14.02 4.59 -42.00
CA GLU A 370 14.91 4.77 -43.17
C GLU A 370 14.14 4.55 -44.47
N LYS A 371 13.34 3.48 -44.56
CA LYS A 371 12.50 3.19 -45.77
C LYS A 371 11.44 4.26 -46.02
N LYS A 372 10.85 4.80 -44.96
CA LYS A 372 9.87 5.89 -45.08
C LYS A 372 10.52 7.18 -45.58
N ALA A 373 11.74 7.48 -45.12
CA ALA A 373 12.50 8.62 -45.59
C ALA A 373 12.92 8.48 -47.06
N GLU A 374 13.30 7.25 -47.52
CA GLU A 374 13.58 6.95 -48.94
C GLU A 374 12.31 7.11 -49.82
N GLU A 375 11.15 6.66 -49.34
CA GLU A 375 9.88 6.84 -50.05
C GLU A 375 9.43 8.31 -50.15
N GLU A 376 9.67 9.10 -49.10
CA GLU A 376 9.42 10.55 -49.11
C GLU A 376 10.37 11.29 -50.04
N ALA A 377 11.66 10.95 -50.07
CA ALA A 377 12.63 11.51 -50.98
C ALA A 377 12.34 11.18 -52.47
N ALA A 378 11.94 9.94 -52.78
CA ALA A 378 11.49 9.52 -54.11
C ALA A 378 10.24 10.27 -54.60
N LYS A 379 9.30 10.56 -53.67
CA LYS A 379 8.11 11.38 -53.99
C LYS A 379 8.48 12.84 -54.28
N GLU A 380 9.42 13.39 -53.56
CA GLU A 380 9.90 14.76 -53.76
C GLU A 380 10.69 14.90 -55.09
N GLU A 381 11.45 13.88 -55.46
CA GLU A 381 12.16 13.84 -56.75
C GLU A 381 11.19 13.65 -57.94
N ALA A 382 10.14 12.83 -57.80
CA ALA A 382 9.08 12.67 -58.79
C ALA A 382 8.24 13.96 -58.97
N ALA A 383 8.03 14.74 -57.89
CA ALA A 383 7.35 16.03 -57.97
C ALA A 383 8.19 17.09 -58.71
N LYS A 384 9.53 17.06 -58.59
CA LYS A 384 10.42 17.96 -59.28
C LYS A 384 10.56 17.68 -60.81
N THR A 385 10.23 16.47 -61.24
CA THR A 385 10.22 16.09 -62.67
C THR A 385 8.93 16.45 -63.39
N LEU A 386 7.85 16.82 -62.67
CA LEU A 386 6.57 17.23 -63.21
C LEU A 386 6.47 18.75 -63.49
N ASP A 387 7.44 19.55 -63.03
CA ASP A 387 7.47 21.01 -63.18
C ASP A 387 8.45 21.48 -64.28
N ALA A 388 8.63 20.73 -65.34
CA ALA A 388 9.34 21.24 -66.55
C ALA A 388 8.31 21.91 -67.47
N PRO A 389 8.55 23.19 -67.91
CA PRO A 389 7.62 23.92 -68.74
C PRO A 389 7.54 23.32 -70.13
N THR A 390 6.35 22.90 -70.53
CA THR A 390 6.07 22.60 -71.92
C THR A 390 5.72 23.91 -72.62
N ASP A 391 6.46 24.15 -73.67
CA ASP A 391 6.33 25.24 -74.66
C ASP A 391 4.91 25.28 -75.24
N PRO A 392 4.30 26.46 -75.37
CA PRO A 392 2.95 26.57 -75.99
C PRO A 392 3.04 26.93 -77.44
N ASP A 393 3.04 25.95 -78.35
CA ASP A 393 2.62 26.17 -79.74
C ASP A 393 2.41 24.81 -80.42
N GLU A 394 1.18 24.39 -80.52
CA GLU A 394 0.59 23.75 -81.76
C GLU A 394 -0.91 23.63 -81.55
N PHE A 395 -1.56 24.59 -82.21
CA PHE A 395 -3.00 24.57 -82.57
C PHE A 395 -3.18 23.62 -83.75
N MET A 396 -4.24 22.83 -83.78
CA MET A 396 -5.30 22.87 -84.77
C MET A 396 -6.27 21.68 -84.62
N ASP A 397 -7.53 22.05 -84.53
CA ASP A 397 -8.76 21.57 -85.18
C ASP A 397 -9.06 20.07 -85.27
N ILE A 398 -10.21 19.70 -84.80
CA ILE A 398 -11.40 19.41 -85.68
C ILE A 398 -12.52 18.70 -84.87
N ASP A 399 -13.68 19.35 -84.90
CA ASP A 399 -15.06 18.88 -84.94
C ASP A 399 -15.65 17.74 -84.07
N GLU A 400 -16.73 18.19 -83.45
CA GLU A 400 -18.15 17.74 -83.49
C GLU A 400 -18.47 16.24 -83.57
N ALA A 401 -19.21 15.81 -82.66
CA ALA A 401 -20.59 15.23 -82.78
C ALA A 401 -20.91 14.36 -81.55
N ASP A 402 -21.83 14.80 -80.86
CA ASP A 402 -23.25 14.34 -80.82
C ASP A 402 -23.57 13.09 -79.98
N ASP A 403 -24.36 13.38 -79.07
CA ASP A 403 -25.66 12.77 -78.74
C ASP A 403 -25.76 11.49 -77.92
N THR A 404 -26.39 11.72 -76.80
CA THR A 404 -27.54 10.98 -76.25
C THR A 404 -27.37 9.65 -75.47
N LYS A 405 -28.00 9.77 -74.35
CA LYS A 405 -28.98 8.89 -73.66
C LYS A 405 -28.54 7.72 -72.79
N LYS A 406 -29.04 7.90 -71.59
CA LYS A 406 -29.88 6.94 -70.83
C LYS A 406 -29.23 5.57 -70.51
N GLU A 407 -29.23 5.16 -69.28
CA GLU A 407 -30.19 5.02 -68.16
C GLU A 407 -29.48 5.05 -66.83
#